data_f3c95d95d7589e5b87266dfef2c51fb7
#
_entry.id   f3c95d95d7589e5b87266dfef2c51fb7
#
_cell.length_a   1.000
_cell.length_b   1.000
_cell.length_c   1.000
_cell.angle_alpha   90.00
_cell.angle_beta   90.00
_cell.angle_gamma   90.00
#
_symmetry.space_group_name_H-M   'P 1'
#
loop_
_entity.id
_entity.type
_entity.pdbx_description
1 polymer ?
#
loop_
_entity_poly.entity_id
_entity_poly.type
_entity_poly.pdbx_seq_one_letter_code
_entity_poly.pdbx_strand_id
1 'polypeptide(L)'
;MNLRIEGQQLRFRISKEELEILCSGSSITQPTYFPKMRALDIDITPQDIEPALQLMFDGDCMMLAVQNQAAQDLYHALPSREGIEVKQTINAVQTLELILEVDIRTQKRKRSDHAS
;
A
#
# COMPACT_ATOMS: atom_id res chain seq x y z
N MET A 1 6.72 5.32 -2.20
CA MET A 1 6.17 4.30 -1.28
C MET A 1 7.09 4.12 -0.08
N ASN A 2 6.50 3.97 1.09
CA ASN A 2 7.22 3.78 2.33
C ASN A 2 6.57 2.61 3.08
N LEU A 3 7.39 1.67 3.56
CA LEU A 3 6.90 0.55 4.34
C LEU A 3 7.49 0.61 5.74
N ARG A 4 6.62 0.57 6.74
CA ARG A 4 7.01 0.54 8.13
C ARG A 4 6.52 -0.75 8.78
N ILE A 5 7.43 -1.49 9.38
CA ILE A 5 7.11 -2.73 10.07
C ILE A 5 7.31 -2.51 11.57
N GLU A 6 6.28 -2.80 12.34
CA GLU A 6 6.32 -2.64 13.78
C GLU A 6 5.54 -3.79 14.42
N GLY A 7 6.27 -4.78 14.95
CA GLY A 7 5.64 -5.99 15.47
C GLY A 7 4.84 -6.69 14.38
N GLN A 8 3.58 -6.96 14.66
CA GLN A 8 2.67 -7.62 13.72
C GLN A 8 1.87 -6.62 12.89
N GLN A 9 2.43 -5.43 12.65
CA GLN A 9 1.78 -4.39 11.86
C GLN A 9 2.67 -3.96 10.72
N LEU A 10 2.12 -3.93 9.51
CA LEU A 10 2.77 -3.39 8.33
C LEU A 10 1.97 -2.20 7.83
N ARG A 11 2.63 -1.06 7.74
CA ARG A 11 2.02 0.19 7.27
C ARG A 11 2.67 0.60 5.96
N PHE A 12 1.88 0.61 4.90
CA PHE A 12 2.31 1.05 3.58
C PHE A 12 1.79 2.46 3.36
N ARG A 13 2.71 3.39 3.12
CA ARG A 13 2.35 4.78 2.82
C ARG A 13 2.72 5.07 1.38
N ILE A 14 1.74 5.50 0.60
CA ILE A 14 1.94 5.81 -0.82
C ILE A 14 1.57 7.25 -1.09
N SER A 15 2.05 7.78 -2.22
CA SER A 15 1.68 9.11 -2.66
C SER A 15 0.31 9.07 -3.34
N LYS A 16 -0.29 10.23 -3.51
CA LYS A 16 -1.54 10.32 -4.27
C LYS A 16 -1.35 9.83 -5.70
N GLU A 17 -0.20 10.16 -6.29
CA GLU A 17 0.13 9.72 -7.65
C GLU A 17 0.23 8.20 -7.74
N GLU A 18 0.82 7.58 -6.71
CA GLU A 18 0.90 6.12 -6.68
C GLU A 18 -0.49 5.50 -6.55
N LEU A 19 -1.37 6.11 -5.77
CA LEU A 19 -2.75 5.62 -5.68
C LEU A 19 -3.45 5.73 -7.02
N GLU A 20 -3.20 6.79 -7.78
CA GLU A 20 -3.76 6.93 -9.13
C GLU A 20 -3.30 5.80 -10.05
N ILE A 21 -2.04 5.38 -9.92
CA ILE A 21 -1.52 4.25 -10.69
C ILE A 21 -2.29 2.98 -10.34
N LEU A 22 -2.52 2.73 -9.05
CA LEU A 22 -3.29 1.56 -8.62
C LEU A 22 -4.72 1.61 -9.16
N CYS A 23 -5.35 2.78 -9.11
CA CYS A 23 -6.71 2.95 -9.61
C CYS A 23 -6.80 2.74 -11.12
N SER A 24 -5.71 2.93 -11.84
CA SER A 24 -5.67 2.69 -13.28
C SER A 24 -5.47 1.21 -13.62
N GLY A 25 -5.27 0.35 -12.62
CA GLY A 25 -5.07 -1.08 -12.81
C GLY A 25 -3.61 -1.50 -12.86
N SER A 26 -2.69 -0.59 -12.61
CA SER A 26 -1.25 -0.90 -12.66
C SER A 26 -0.69 -1.10 -11.27
N SER A 27 0.41 -1.84 -11.18
CA SER A 27 1.11 -2.09 -9.93
C SER A 27 2.19 -1.06 -9.70
N ILE A 28 2.58 -0.89 -8.44
CA ILE A 28 3.77 -0.11 -8.08
C ILE A 28 4.77 -1.05 -7.44
N THR A 29 6.04 -0.91 -7.79
CA THR A 29 7.12 -1.78 -7.33
C THR A 29 8.26 -0.93 -6.82
N GLN A 30 8.80 -1.32 -5.67
CA GLN A 30 9.96 -0.66 -5.10
C GLN A 30 10.99 -1.71 -4.69
N PRO A 31 12.13 -1.82 -5.41
CA PRO A 31 13.18 -2.73 -5.01
C PRO A 31 14.08 -2.10 -3.95
N THR A 32 14.56 -2.92 -3.03
CA THR A 32 15.59 -2.54 -2.08
C THR A 32 16.76 -3.50 -2.27
N TYR A 33 17.94 -2.96 -2.53
CA TYR A 33 19.11 -3.76 -2.84
C TYR A 33 19.98 -3.96 -1.60
N PHE A 34 20.45 -5.19 -1.46
CA PHE A 34 21.29 -5.60 -0.35
C PHE A 34 22.64 -6.06 -0.86
N PRO A 35 23.64 -6.24 0.02
CA PRO A 35 24.94 -6.75 -0.41
C PRO A 35 24.81 -8.10 -1.12
N LYS A 36 25.80 -8.41 -1.97
CA LYS A 36 25.88 -9.66 -2.74
C LYS A 36 24.75 -9.78 -3.76
N MET A 37 24.32 -8.64 -4.30
CA MET A 37 23.35 -8.58 -5.38
C MET A 37 21.97 -9.17 -5.02
N ARG A 38 21.60 -9.11 -3.76
CA ARG A 38 20.26 -9.50 -3.34
C ARG A 38 19.34 -8.29 -3.38
N ALA A 39 18.08 -8.54 -3.67
CA ALA A 39 17.07 -7.49 -3.66
C ALA A 39 15.80 -8.01 -3.00
N LEU A 40 15.13 -7.14 -2.28
CA LEU A 40 13.78 -7.40 -1.79
C LEU A 40 12.85 -6.47 -2.56
N ASP A 41 11.93 -7.04 -3.30
CA ASP A 41 10.94 -6.26 -4.02
C ASP A 41 9.68 -6.11 -3.19
N ILE A 42 9.16 -4.90 -3.13
CA ILE A 42 7.88 -4.63 -2.48
C ILE A 42 6.93 -4.16 -3.56
N ASP A 43 5.89 -4.94 -3.79
CA ASP A 43 4.88 -4.64 -4.81
C ASP A 43 3.56 -4.34 -4.16
N ILE A 44 2.84 -3.36 -4.70
CA ILE A 44 1.44 -3.16 -4.38
C ILE A 44 0.68 -3.31 -5.70
N THR A 45 -0.29 -4.20 -5.72
CA THR A 45 -0.97 -4.62 -6.94
C THR A 45 -2.48 -4.60 -6.75
N PRO A 46 -3.22 -3.91 -7.64
CA PRO A 46 -4.68 -3.97 -7.60
C PRO A 46 -5.16 -5.34 -8.09
N GLN A 47 -6.10 -5.93 -7.38
CA GLN A 47 -6.64 -7.23 -7.73
C GLN A 47 -8.11 -7.32 -7.37
N ASP A 48 -8.78 -8.27 -8.00
CA ASP A 48 -10.18 -8.58 -7.68
C ASP A 48 -10.18 -9.63 -6.57
N ILE A 49 -10.05 -9.16 -5.34
CA ILE A 49 -10.00 -10.03 -4.15
C ILE A 49 -11.08 -9.64 -3.17
N GLU A 50 -11.44 -10.56 -2.28
CA GLU A 50 -12.49 -10.35 -1.30
C GLU A 50 -12.07 -9.44 -0.15
N PRO A 51 -10.93 -9.65 0.54
CA PRO A 51 -10.50 -8.67 1.54
C PRO A 51 -9.98 -7.42 0.86
N ALA A 52 -10.06 -6.28 1.55
CA ALA A 52 -9.57 -5.03 0.98
C ALA A 52 -8.06 -5.07 0.75
N LEU A 53 -7.33 -5.76 1.62
CA LEU A 53 -5.88 -5.94 1.52
C LEU A 53 -5.52 -7.39 1.82
N GLN A 54 -4.47 -7.89 1.15
CA GLN A 54 -3.94 -9.21 1.43
C GLN A 54 -2.44 -9.20 1.17
N LEU A 55 -1.66 -9.70 2.11
CA LEU A 55 -0.20 -9.77 1.96
C LEU A 55 0.20 -11.16 1.53
N MET A 56 1.10 -11.23 0.53
CA MET A 56 1.62 -12.50 0.02
C MET A 56 3.12 -12.37 -0.20
N PHE A 57 3.81 -13.51 -0.19
CA PHE A 57 5.22 -13.58 -0.56
C PHE A 57 5.37 -14.50 -1.75
N ASP A 58 6.26 -14.10 -2.67
CA ASP A 58 6.66 -14.94 -3.79
C ASP A 58 8.17 -14.76 -3.93
N GLY A 59 8.91 -15.74 -3.37
CA GLY A 59 10.37 -15.63 -3.34
C GLY A 59 10.81 -14.42 -2.55
N ASP A 60 11.58 -13.55 -3.19
CA ASP A 60 12.09 -12.32 -2.58
C ASP A 60 11.16 -11.13 -2.81
N CYS A 61 9.93 -11.38 -3.21
CA CYS A 61 8.95 -10.33 -3.44
C CYS A 61 7.86 -10.36 -2.37
N MET A 62 7.67 -9.23 -1.69
CA MET A 62 6.55 -9.03 -0.79
C MET A 62 5.47 -8.27 -1.56
N MET A 63 4.30 -8.88 -1.70
CA MET A 63 3.21 -8.29 -2.49
C MET A 63 2.02 -7.96 -1.61
N LEU A 64 1.59 -6.70 -1.65
CA LEU A 64 0.34 -6.28 -1.04
C LEU A 64 -0.71 -6.20 -2.16
N ALA A 65 -1.68 -7.12 -2.12
CA ALA A 65 -2.80 -7.06 -3.04
C ALA A 65 -3.85 -6.12 -2.47
N VAL A 66 -4.33 -5.20 -3.29
CA VAL A 66 -5.34 -4.21 -2.92
C VAL A 66 -6.59 -4.47 -3.75
N GLN A 67 -7.73 -4.62 -3.08
CA GLN A 67 -9.00 -4.79 -3.78
C GLN A 67 -9.24 -3.57 -4.68
N ASN A 68 -9.63 -3.82 -5.93
CA ASN A 68 -9.86 -2.75 -6.89
C ASN A 68 -10.83 -1.69 -6.36
N GLN A 69 -11.95 -2.12 -5.82
CA GLN A 69 -12.96 -1.19 -5.31
C GLN A 69 -12.44 -0.41 -4.10
N ALA A 70 -11.66 -1.07 -3.23
CA ALA A 70 -11.11 -0.39 -2.05
C ALA A 70 -10.15 0.72 -2.47
N ALA A 71 -9.36 0.51 -3.52
CA ALA A 71 -8.46 1.54 -4.03
C ALA A 71 -9.26 2.74 -4.57
N GLN A 72 -10.35 2.48 -5.31
CA GLN A 72 -11.21 3.54 -5.82
C GLN A 72 -11.87 4.31 -4.69
N ASP A 73 -12.37 3.60 -3.67
CA ASP A 73 -13.01 4.24 -2.53
C ASP A 73 -12.02 5.13 -1.76
N LEU A 74 -10.79 4.65 -1.61
CA LEU A 74 -9.76 5.44 -0.94
C LEU A 74 -9.47 6.71 -1.72
N TYR A 75 -9.36 6.60 -3.04
CA TYR A 75 -9.09 7.77 -3.88
C TYR A 75 -10.20 8.81 -3.76
N HIS A 76 -11.45 8.37 -3.78
CA HIS A 76 -12.60 9.27 -3.69
C HIS A 76 -12.76 9.88 -2.29
N ALA A 77 -12.16 9.28 -1.27
CA ALA A 77 -12.21 9.80 0.09
C ALA A 77 -11.15 10.88 0.35
N LEU A 78 -10.21 11.07 -0.56
CA LEU A 78 -9.16 12.08 -0.38
C LEU A 78 -9.72 13.50 -0.47
N PRO A 79 -9.19 14.45 0.31
CA PRO A 79 -8.09 14.28 1.25
C PRO A 79 -8.52 13.59 2.53
N SER A 80 -7.70 12.68 3.02
CA SER A 80 -8.00 11.92 4.24
C SER A 80 -6.70 11.41 4.87
N ARG A 81 -6.69 11.34 6.19
CA ARG A 81 -5.60 10.70 6.92
C ARG A 81 -5.89 9.22 7.14
N GLU A 82 -7.13 8.82 6.96
CA GLU A 82 -7.52 7.43 7.15
C GLU A 82 -7.19 6.62 5.91
N GLY A 83 -6.74 5.40 6.12
CA GLY A 83 -6.43 4.49 5.05
C GLY A 83 -7.30 3.25 5.12
N ILE A 84 -6.85 2.22 4.43
CA ILE A 84 -7.48 0.90 4.47
C ILE A 84 -6.76 0.09 5.53
N GLU A 85 -7.51 -0.55 6.44
CA GLU A 85 -6.96 -1.38 7.50
C GLU A 85 -7.62 -2.75 7.45
N VAL A 86 -6.79 -3.80 7.50
CA VAL A 86 -7.25 -5.18 7.46
C VAL A 86 -6.43 -6.00 8.44
N LYS A 87 -7.05 -6.94 9.11
CA LYS A 87 -6.35 -7.93 9.92
C LYS A 87 -6.36 -9.25 9.17
N GLN A 88 -5.17 -9.75 8.87
CA GLN A 88 -5.01 -11.01 8.16
C GLN A 88 -4.59 -12.09 9.15
N THR A 89 -5.37 -13.17 9.21
CA THR A 89 -5.05 -14.28 10.08
C THR A 89 -3.87 -15.06 9.52
N ILE A 90 -2.86 -15.32 10.35
CA ILE A 90 -1.70 -16.11 9.97
C ILE A 90 -1.87 -17.53 10.47
N ASN A 91 -2.22 -17.68 11.75
CA ASN A 91 -2.48 -18.96 12.36
C ASN A 91 -3.38 -18.78 13.58
N ALA A 92 -3.53 -19.82 14.41
CA ALA A 92 -4.47 -19.79 15.53
C ALA A 92 -4.16 -18.71 16.56
N VAL A 93 -2.90 -18.25 16.64
CA VAL A 93 -2.48 -17.31 17.69
C VAL A 93 -1.96 -15.98 17.15
N GLN A 94 -1.76 -15.86 15.85
CA GLN A 94 -1.18 -14.65 15.26
C GLN A 94 -2.01 -14.08 14.14
N THR A 95 -2.11 -12.76 14.14
CA THR A 95 -2.69 -11.99 13.03
C THR A 95 -1.68 -10.96 12.59
N LEU A 96 -1.85 -10.50 11.35
CA LEU A 96 -1.03 -9.45 10.77
C LEU A 96 -1.95 -8.27 10.47
N GLU A 97 -1.60 -7.10 10.97
CA GLU A 97 -2.37 -5.90 10.69
C GLU A 97 -1.76 -5.19 9.48
N LEU A 98 -2.57 -4.98 8.46
CA LEU A 98 -2.16 -4.33 7.23
C LEU A 98 -2.82 -2.98 7.12
N ILE A 99 -2.04 -1.95 6.82
CA ILE A 99 -2.55 -0.59 6.66
C ILE A 99 -1.98 -0.02 5.36
N LEU A 100 -2.86 0.51 4.52
CA LEU A 100 -2.47 1.25 3.32
C LEU A 100 -3.03 2.65 3.44
N GLU A 101 -2.14 3.65 3.46
CA GLU A 101 -2.55 5.04 3.60
C GLU A 101 -1.85 5.92 2.57
N VAL A 102 -2.44 7.08 2.32
CA VAL A 102 -1.89 8.06 1.38
C VAL A 102 -1.19 9.16 2.17
N ASP A 103 0.05 9.48 1.78
CA ASP A 103 0.83 10.52 2.44
C ASP A 103 0.08 11.85 2.36
N ILE A 104 -0.24 12.39 3.52
CA ILE A 104 -1.00 13.63 3.62
C ILE A 104 -0.28 14.80 2.95
N ARG A 105 1.03 14.77 2.90
CA ARG A 105 1.82 15.85 2.27
C ARG A 105 1.60 15.90 0.76
N THR A 106 1.40 14.76 0.12
CA THR A 106 1.16 14.73 -1.33
C THR A 106 -0.23 15.28 -1.66
N GLN A 107 -1.18 15.12 -0.75
CA GLN A 107 -2.51 15.68 -0.90
C GLN A 107 -2.48 17.20 -0.75
N LYS A 108 -1.76 17.69 0.26
CA LYS A 108 -1.65 19.13 0.52
C LYS A 108 -0.88 19.86 -0.57
N ARG A 109 0.18 19.23 -1.10
CA ARG A 109 1.00 19.84 -2.14
C ARG A 109 0.18 20.16 -3.38
N LYS A 110 -0.71 19.26 -3.77
CA LYS A 110 -1.58 19.50 -4.93
C LYS A 110 -2.48 20.70 -4.69
N ARG A 111 -2.99 20.84 -3.47
CA ARG A 111 -3.82 21.99 -3.12
C ARG A 111 -3.03 23.30 -3.15
N SER A 112 -1.78 23.27 -2.68
CA SER A 112 -0.93 24.44 -2.69
C SER A 112 -0.65 24.93 -4.10
N ASP A 113 -0.50 24.02 -5.05
CA ASP A 113 -0.28 24.38 -6.44
C ASP A 113 -1.45 25.19 -7.00
N HIS A 114 -2.64 24.88 -6.58
CA HIS A 114 -3.82 25.63 -7.00
C HIS A 114 -3.90 27.01 -6.38
N ALA A 115 -3.33 27.19 -5.20
CA ALA A 115 -3.37 28.44 -4.50
C ALA A 115 -2.39 29.46 -5.09
N SER A 116 -1.41 29.00 -5.81
CA SER A 116 -0.44 29.88 -6.46
C SER A 116 -0.85 30.25 -7.90
#